data_a52a128f0a1791bf36923876ce93bcbc
#
_entry.id   a52a128f0a1791bf36923876ce93bcbc
#
_cell.length_a   1.000
_cell.length_b   1.000
_cell.length_c   1.000
_cell.angle_alpha   90.00
_cell.angle_beta   90.00
_cell.angle_gamma   90.00
#
_symmetry.space_group_name_H-M   'P 1'
#
loop_
_entity.id
_entity.type
_entity.pdbx_description
1 polymer ?
#
loop_
_entity_poly.entity_id
_entity_poly.type
_entity_poly.pdbx_seq_one_letter_code
_entity_poly.pdbx_strand_id
1 'polypeptide(L)'
;MSKKYLIGIDFGTDSARAVIIDGLTGEKISSGIHYYSRWAQGLYQDTDMSCYRHHPQDYLESLKACLLAALDGAGSSVRKNILSISVGATGSTPCPVNREGVPLALLPDFAENENAMFFLWKDHTAVSEAIEVNETLSNFNGINYTKYQGKYSSESSWTASARATC
;
A
#
# COMPACT_ATOMS: atom_id res chain seq x y z
N MET A 1 34.03 -9.70 -14.63
CA MET A 1 33.25 -8.93 -13.64
C MET A 1 32.34 -9.87 -12.87
N SER A 2 32.25 -9.72 -11.54
CA SER A 2 31.31 -10.55 -10.75
C SER A 2 29.85 -10.17 -11.11
N LYS A 3 29.01 -11.16 -11.32
CA LYS A 3 27.57 -10.93 -11.55
C LYS A 3 26.97 -10.17 -10.38
N LYS A 4 26.08 -9.23 -10.67
CA LYS A 4 25.37 -8.40 -9.71
C LYS A 4 23.88 -8.50 -9.98
N TYR A 5 23.07 -8.55 -8.92
CA TYR A 5 21.65 -8.77 -9.01
C TYR A 5 20.86 -7.66 -8.31
N LEU A 6 19.68 -7.41 -8.78
CA LEU A 6 18.75 -6.41 -8.25
C LEU A 6 17.45 -7.12 -7.86
N ILE A 7 16.80 -6.62 -6.80
CA ILE A 7 15.47 -7.08 -6.40
C ILE A 7 14.47 -5.97 -6.65
N GLY A 8 13.40 -6.28 -7.38
CA GLY A 8 12.19 -5.46 -7.45
C GLY A 8 11.10 -6.10 -6.59
N ILE A 9 10.43 -5.28 -5.78
CA ILE A 9 9.27 -5.69 -4.99
C ILE A 9 8.10 -4.83 -5.42
N ASP A 10 6.94 -5.46 -5.62
CA ASP A 10 5.69 -4.78 -5.96
C ASP A 10 4.59 -5.21 -4.99
N PHE A 11 3.96 -4.22 -4.35
CA PHE A 11 2.76 -4.41 -3.53
C PHE A 11 1.53 -4.05 -4.37
N GLY A 12 0.87 -5.09 -4.89
CA GLY A 12 -0.36 -4.95 -5.68
C GLY A 12 -1.62 -4.91 -4.82
N THR A 13 -2.77 -5.05 -5.48
CA THR A 13 -4.09 -5.04 -4.80
C THR A 13 -4.38 -6.34 -4.05
N ASP A 14 -3.84 -7.48 -4.49
CA ASP A 14 -4.16 -8.81 -3.94
C ASP A 14 -2.95 -9.56 -3.40
N SER A 15 -1.74 -9.11 -3.75
CA SER A 15 -0.51 -9.85 -3.50
C SER A 15 0.71 -8.95 -3.48
N ALA A 16 1.77 -9.41 -2.82
CA ALA A 16 3.12 -8.88 -3.00
C ALA A 16 3.93 -9.81 -3.91
N ARG A 17 4.78 -9.22 -4.73
CA ARG A 17 5.64 -9.91 -5.69
C ARG A 17 7.08 -9.48 -5.52
N ALA A 18 8.01 -10.42 -5.62
CA ALA A 18 9.43 -10.13 -5.69
C ALA A 18 10.00 -10.73 -6.97
N VAL A 19 10.89 -10.00 -7.64
CA VAL A 19 11.64 -10.46 -8.81
C VAL A 19 13.11 -10.20 -8.60
N ILE A 20 13.95 -11.16 -8.97
CA ILE A 20 15.41 -11.01 -8.99
C ILE A 20 15.86 -11.00 -10.45
N ILE A 21 16.62 -9.98 -10.82
CA ILE A 21 17.15 -9.82 -12.18
C ILE A 21 18.68 -9.73 -12.15
N ASP A 22 19.31 -10.13 -13.25
CA ASP A 22 20.70 -9.81 -13.51
C ASP A 22 20.84 -8.32 -13.80
N GLY A 23 21.67 -7.62 -13.03
CA GLY A 23 21.80 -6.15 -13.08
C GLY A 23 22.50 -5.65 -14.37
N LEU A 24 23.11 -6.53 -15.17
CA LEU A 24 23.73 -6.16 -16.43
C LEU A 24 22.83 -6.44 -17.64
N THR A 25 22.14 -7.59 -17.63
CA THR A 25 21.36 -8.05 -18.79
C THR A 25 19.88 -7.75 -18.66
N GLY A 26 19.38 -7.49 -17.42
CA GLY A 26 17.95 -7.38 -17.12
C GLY A 26 17.22 -8.72 -17.14
N GLU A 27 17.93 -9.84 -17.35
CA GLU A 27 17.33 -11.17 -17.38
C GLU A 27 16.73 -11.52 -16.01
N LYS A 28 15.50 -12.06 -16.01
CA LYS A 28 14.85 -12.55 -14.80
C LYS A 28 15.51 -13.86 -14.35
N ILE A 29 16.02 -13.86 -13.12
CA ILE A 29 16.64 -15.02 -12.49
C ILE A 29 15.61 -15.87 -11.76
N SER A 30 14.78 -15.21 -10.93
CA SER A 30 13.73 -15.87 -10.16
C SER A 30 12.64 -14.88 -9.76
N SER A 31 11.54 -15.40 -9.24
CA SER A 31 10.47 -14.58 -8.69
C SER A 31 9.69 -15.34 -7.62
N GLY A 32 9.05 -14.60 -6.73
CA GLY A 32 8.10 -15.11 -5.74
C GLY A 32 6.87 -14.23 -5.70
N ILE A 33 5.75 -14.83 -5.35
CA ILE A 33 4.46 -14.15 -5.14
C ILE A 33 3.85 -14.69 -3.86
N HIS A 34 3.17 -13.82 -3.12
CA HIS A 34 2.35 -14.21 -1.98
C HIS A 34 1.09 -13.34 -1.93
N TYR A 35 -0.06 -14.00 -1.84
CA TYR A 35 -1.36 -13.34 -1.72
C TYR A 35 -1.62 -12.89 -0.30
N TYR A 36 -2.28 -11.76 -0.15
CA TYR A 36 -2.68 -11.23 1.16
C TYR A 36 -3.74 -12.13 1.78
N SER A 37 -3.39 -12.74 2.90
CA SER A 37 -4.21 -13.81 3.49
C SER A 37 -5.58 -13.33 3.96
N ARG A 38 -5.65 -12.16 4.59
CA ARG A 38 -6.89 -11.57 5.09
C ARG A 38 -7.76 -11.08 3.94
N TRP A 39 -7.14 -10.45 2.96
CA TRP A 39 -7.82 -10.00 1.75
C TRP A 39 -8.44 -11.17 0.97
N ALA A 40 -7.73 -12.26 0.81
CA ALA A 40 -8.21 -13.46 0.13
C ALA A 40 -9.39 -14.14 0.86
N GLN A 41 -9.55 -13.89 2.16
CA GLN A 41 -10.69 -14.36 2.96
C GLN A 41 -11.89 -13.38 2.91
N GLY A 42 -11.77 -12.26 2.20
CA GLY A 42 -12.81 -11.24 2.15
C GLY A 42 -12.88 -10.34 3.39
N LEU A 43 -11.85 -10.36 4.26
CA LEU A 43 -11.84 -9.53 5.45
C LEU A 43 -11.57 -8.06 5.10
N TYR A 44 -12.20 -7.15 5.86
CA TYR A 44 -12.04 -5.70 5.74
C TYR A 44 -12.41 -5.15 4.36
N GLN A 45 -13.40 -5.80 3.72
CA GLN A 45 -13.97 -5.33 2.46
C GLN A 45 -15.49 -5.49 2.47
N ASP A 46 -16.17 -4.41 2.11
CA ASP A 46 -17.61 -4.33 1.97
C ASP A 46 -17.94 -3.63 0.65
N THR A 47 -18.45 -4.41 -0.31
CA THR A 47 -18.76 -3.92 -1.65
C THR A 47 -19.95 -2.95 -1.63
N ASP A 48 -20.93 -3.18 -0.77
CA ASP A 48 -22.15 -2.36 -0.69
C ASP A 48 -21.82 -0.97 -0.12
N MET A 49 -20.90 -0.93 0.84
CA MET A 49 -20.40 0.31 1.42
C MET A 49 -19.19 0.90 0.68
N SER A 50 -18.71 0.24 -0.38
CA SER A 50 -17.47 0.61 -1.10
C SER A 50 -16.27 0.76 -0.15
N CYS A 51 -16.22 -0.06 0.89
CA CYS A 51 -15.16 -0.09 1.88
C CYS A 51 -14.11 -1.14 1.49
N TYR A 52 -12.85 -0.72 1.36
CA TYR A 52 -11.76 -1.60 0.97
C TYR A 52 -10.51 -1.27 1.77
N ARG A 53 -10.16 -2.14 2.73
CA ARG A 53 -9.03 -1.97 3.63
C ARG A 53 -8.04 -3.13 3.51
N HIS A 54 -6.75 -2.83 3.66
CA HIS A 54 -5.74 -3.85 3.83
C HIS A 54 -5.14 -3.78 5.23
N HIS A 55 -5.11 -4.92 5.92
CA HIS A 55 -4.40 -5.01 7.19
C HIS A 55 -2.89 -4.92 6.96
N PRO A 56 -2.13 -4.07 7.68
CA PRO A 56 -0.68 -3.93 7.49
C PRO A 56 0.11 -5.23 7.65
N GLN A 57 -0.40 -6.15 8.46
CA GLN A 57 0.22 -7.46 8.65
C GLN A 57 0.27 -8.29 7.36
N ASP A 58 -0.72 -8.16 6.46
CA ASP A 58 -0.70 -8.82 5.15
C ASP A 58 0.50 -8.38 4.31
N TYR A 59 0.86 -7.09 4.37
CA TYR A 59 2.03 -6.56 3.68
C TYR A 59 3.34 -7.15 4.23
N LEU A 60 3.48 -7.22 5.56
CA LEU A 60 4.69 -7.75 6.21
C LEU A 60 4.86 -9.25 5.95
N GLU A 61 3.78 -10.02 6.08
CA GLU A 61 3.79 -11.46 5.83
C GLU A 61 4.09 -11.76 4.36
N SER A 62 3.44 -11.03 3.45
CA SER A 62 3.61 -11.24 2.01
C SER A 62 4.97 -10.77 1.51
N LEU A 63 5.51 -9.67 2.04
CA LEU A 63 6.88 -9.24 1.78
C LEU A 63 7.88 -10.35 2.12
N LYS A 64 7.77 -10.88 3.33
CA LYS A 64 8.66 -11.97 3.78
C LYS A 64 8.53 -13.19 2.90
N ALA A 65 7.31 -13.64 2.61
CA ALA A 65 7.07 -14.87 1.86
C ALA A 65 7.52 -14.76 0.39
N CYS A 66 7.14 -13.68 -0.32
CA CYS A 66 7.51 -13.52 -1.73
C CYS A 66 9.03 -13.33 -1.90
N LEU A 67 9.67 -12.59 -0.97
CA LEU A 67 11.11 -12.39 -1.00
C LEU A 67 11.88 -13.70 -0.75
N LEU A 68 11.47 -14.48 0.24
CA LEU A 68 12.08 -15.79 0.51
C LEU A 68 11.92 -16.73 -0.69
N ALA A 69 10.73 -16.82 -1.28
CA ALA A 69 10.49 -17.65 -2.45
C ALA A 69 11.39 -17.24 -3.64
N ALA A 70 11.53 -15.93 -3.90
CA ALA A 70 12.42 -15.43 -4.94
C ALA A 70 13.89 -15.78 -4.66
N LEU A 71 14.35 -15.63 -3.42
CA LEU A 71 15.72 -15.92 -3.00
C LEU A 71 16.02 -17.41 -3.05
N ASP A 72 15.09 -18.27 -2.68
CA ASP A 72 15.26 -19.72 -2.73
C ASP A 72 15.36 -20.21 -4.18
N GLY A 73 14.53 -19.67 -5.07
CA GLY A 73 14.60 -19.97 -6.50
C GLY A 73 15.88 -19.48 -7.19
N ALA A 74 16.52 -18.44 -6.66
CA ALA A 74 17.74 -17.89 -7.23
C ALA A 74 19.03 -18.59 -6.82
N GLY A 75 19.02 -19.24 -5.66
CA GLY A 75 20.19 -19.97 -5.11
C GLY A 75 21.20 -19.08 -4.35
N SER A 76 22.12 -19.73 -3.64
CA SER A 76 23.02 -19.09 -2.67
C SER A 76 24.05 -18.13 -3.29
N SER A 77 24.47 -18.37 -4.52
CA SER A 77 25.44 -17.51 -5.21
C SER A 77 24.82 -16.14 -5.56
N VAL A 78 23.54 -16.12 -5.91
CA VAL A 78 22.78 -14.89 -6.22
C VAL A 78 22.60 -14.07 -4.96
N ARG A 79 22.17 -14.70 -3.85
CA ARG A 79 21.96 -14.01 -2.56
C ARG A 79 23.15 -13.16 -2.12
N LYS A 80 24.37 -13.69 -2.29
CA LYS A 80 25.62 -13.01 -1.89
C LYS A 80 25.98 -11.81 -2.77
N ASN A 81 25.34 -11.69 -3.93
CA ASN A 81 25.69 -10.70 -4.96
C ASN A 81 24.53 -9.73 -5.26
N ILE A 82 23.53 -9.66 -4.40
CA ILE A 82 22.46 -8.65 -4.49
C ILE A 82 23.00 -7.28 -4.10
N LEU A 83 22.77 -6.29 -4.95
CA LEU A 83 23.25 -4.92 -4.80
C LEU A 83 22.21 -3.99 -4.20
N SER A 84 20.96 -4.12 -4.62
CA SER A 84 19.91 -3.20 -4.23
C SER A 84 18.54 -3.85 -4.28
N ILE A 85 17.60 -3.19 -3.57
CA ILE A 85 16.19 -3.50 -3.55
C ILE A 85 15.44 -2.23 -3.93
N SER A 86 14.46 -2.35 -4.82
CA SER A 86 13.51 -1.30 -5.17
C SER A 86 12.11 -1.77 -4.82
N VAL A 87 11.26 -0.84 -4.38
CA VAL A 87 9.88 -1.12 -3.97
C VAL A 87 8.93 -0.26 -4.78
N GLY A 88 7.94 -0.89 -5.38
CA GLY A 88 6.75 -0.28 -5.94
C GLY A 88 5.53 -0.64 -5.10
N ALA A 89 4.51 0.19 -5.14
CA ALA A 89 3.25 -0.06 -4.46
C ALA A 89 2.09 0.61 -5.20
N THR A 90 0.87 0.16 -4.94
CA THR A 90 -0.34 0.86 -5.39
C THR A 90 -0.38 2.27 -4.80
N GLY A 91 -0.55 3.26 -5.68
CA GLY A 91 -0.64 4.66 -5.29
C GLY A 91 -1.97 5.02 -4.66
N SER A 92 -1.94 6.09 -3.84
CA SER A 92 -3.07 6.57 -3.02
C SER A 92 -3.62 5.50 -2.08
N THR A 93 -2.73 4.88 -1.30
CA THR A 93 -3.09 3.86 -0.31
C THR A 93 -2.48 4.26 1.04
N PRO A 94 -3.02 5.30 1.71
CA PRO A 94 -2.50 5.79 2.98
C PRO A 94 -2.78 4.80 4.11
N CYS A 95 -1.90 4.81 5.12
CA CYS A 95 -2.05 4.03 6.35
C CYS A 95 -1.80 4.94 7.57
N PRO A 96 -2.70 4.97 8.55
CA PRO A 96 -2.46 5.65 9.81
C PRO A 96 -1.32 4.98 10.59
N VAL A 97 -0.41 5.82 11.09
CA VAL A 97 0.74 5.37 11.89
C VAL A 97 0.84 6.18 13.17
N ASN A 98 1.47 5.62 14.19
CA ASN A 98 1.82 6.35 15.40
C ASN A 98 3.07 7.24 15.16
N ARG A 99 3.54 7.94 16.21
CA ARG A 99 4.71 8.83 16.13
C ARG A 99 6.00 8.10 15.78
N GLU A 100 6.09 6.82 16.09
CA GLU A 100 7.22 5.93 15.79
C GLU A 100 7.16 5.33 14.39
N GLY A 101 6.11 5.67 13.60
CA GLY A 101 5.91 5.15 12.25
C GLY A 101 5.33 3.72 12.20
N VAL A 102 4.80 3.21 13.31
CA VAL A 102 4.16 1.89 13.36
C VAL A 102 2.70 2.03 12.91
N PRO A 103 2.23 1.25 11.93
CA PRO A 103 0.83 1.20 11.53
C PRO A 103 -0.08 0.90 12.72
N LEU A 104 -1.15 1.68 12.89
CA LEU A 104 -2.01 1.56 14.06
C LEU A 104 -2.64 0.18 14.19
N ALA A 105 -3.07 -0.43 13.09
CA ALA A 105 -3.66 -1.78 13.12
C ALA A 105 -2.66 -2.90 13.53
N LEU A 106 -1.36 -2.61 13.69
CA LEU A 106 -0.41 -3.54 14.30
C LEU A 106 -0.37 -3.45 15.82
N LEU A 107 -1.07 -2.46 16.40
CA LEU A 107 -1.20 -2.31 17.85
C LEU A 107 -2.46 -3.07 18.33
N PRO A 108 -2.41 -3.77 19.49
CA PRO A 108 -3.51 -4.61 19.95
C PRO A 108 -4.87 -3.90 20.05
N ASP A 109 -4.87 -2.64 20.47
CA ASP A 109 -6.10 -1.85 20.67
C ASP A 109 -6.79 -1.47 19.34
N PHE A 110 -6.09 -1.57 18.21
CA PHE A 110 -6.56 -1.15 16.88
C PHE A 110 -6.54 -2.29 15.85
N ALA A 111 -6.20 -3.51 16.24
CA ALA A 111 -5.96 -4.62 15.31
C ALA A 111 -7.16 -4.93 14.40
N GLU A 112 -8.38 -4.78 14.92
CA GLU A 112 -9.62 -5.02 14.15
C GLU A 112 -10.31 -3.71 13.69
N ASN A 113 -9.67 -2.56 13.90
CA ASN A 113 -10.23 -1.29 13.49
C ASN A 113 -9.88 -1.00 12.02
N GLU A 114 -10.85 -1.07 11.14
CA GLU A 114 -10.68 -0.81 9.71
C GLU A 114 -10.16 0.60 9.42
N ASN A 115 -10.45 1.59 10.26
CA ASN A 115 -9.93 2.94 10.12
C ASN A 115 -8.44 3.07 10.53
N ALA A 116 -7.86 2.04 11.13
CA ALA A 116 -6.45 1.95 11.45
C ALA A 116 -5.62 1.22 10.38
N MET A 117 -6.24 0.77 9.30
CA MET A 117 -5.64 -0.01 8.22
C MET A 117 -5.28 0.85 7.01
N PHE A 118 -4.69 0.25 5.98
CA PHE A 118 -4.51 0.90 4.68
C PHE A 118 -5.87 1.15 4.01
N PHE A 119 -6.09 2.38 3.52
CA PHE A 119 -7.22 2.74 2.69
C PHE A 119 -6.83 2.52 1.22
N LEU A 120 -7.49 1.59 0.53
CA LEU A 120 -7.18 1.32 -0.87
C LEU A 120 -7.64 2.48 -1.77
N TRP A 121 -6.98 2.58 -2.93
CA TRP A 121 -7.33 3.54 -3.98
C TRP A 121 -8.79 3.47 -4.47
N LYS A 122 -9.45 2.32 -4.29
CA LYS A 122 -10.85 2.08 -4.67
C LYS A 122 -11.83 2.20 -3.49
N ASP A 123 -11.37 2.63 -2.32
CA ASP A 123 -12.23 2.89 -1.17
C ASP A 123 -12.97 4.22 -1.35
N HIS A 124 -14.29 4.17 -1.22
CA HIS A 124 -15.17 5.32 -1.41
C HIS A 124 -16.00 5.64 -0.16
N THR A 125 -15.53 5.25 1.03
CA THR A 125 -16.26 5.51 2.27
C THR A 125 -16.30 6.98 2.70
N ALA A 126 -15.50 7.85 2.07
CA ALA A 126 -15.35 9.25 2.44
C ALA A 126 -16.02 10.23 1.45
N VAL A 127 -17.08 9.79 0.73
CA VAL A 127 -17.77 10.63 -0.26
C VAL A 127 -18.44 11.84 0.39
N SER A 128 -19.10 11.67 1.56
CA SER A 128 -19.76 12.76 2.27
C SER A 128 -18.78 13.84 2.72
N GLU A 129 -17.65 13.42 3.27
CA GLU A 129 -16.57 14.32 3.71
C GLU A 129 -15.94 15.06 2.50
N ALA A 130 -15.82 14.37 1.36
CA ALA A 130 -15.33 14.98 0.13
C ALA A 130 -16.27 16.08 -0.39
N ILE A 131 -17.58 15.87 -0.31
CA ILE A 131 -18.58 16.87 -0.67
C ILE A 131 -18.44 18.10 0.24
N GLU A 132 -18.41 17.91 1.56
CA GLU A 132 -18.24 18.99 2.53
C GLU A 132 -16.96 19.80 2.29
N VAL A 133 -15.84 19.13 2.03
CA VAL A 133 -14.57 19.79 1.69
C VAL A 133 -14.70 20.59 0.42
N ASN A 134 -15.32 20.05 -0.64
CA ASN A 134 -15.51 20.76 -1.90
C ASN A 134 -16.41 21.99 -1.75
N GLU A 135 -17.51 21.88 -1.02
CA GLU A 135 -18.39 23.01 -0.71
C GLU A 135 -17.65 24.10 0.06
N THR A 136 -16.91 23.72 1.10
CA THR A 136 -16.10 24.67 1.88
C THR A 136 -15.06 25.36 1.01
N LEU A 137 -14.31 24.63 0.19
CA LEU A 137 -13.27 25.17 -0.68
C LEU A 137 -13.84 26.04 -1.81
N SER A 138 -15.09 25.82 -2.23
CA SER A 138 -15.72 26.60 -3.28
C SER A 138 -15.94 28.06 -2.87
N ASN A 139 -16.09 28.33 -1.58
CA ASN A 139 -16.27 29.68 -1.03
C ASN A 139 -15.70 29.80 0.39
N PHE A 140 -14.41 29.61 0.56
CA PHE A 140 -13.78 29.83 1.87
C PHE A 140 -13.40 31.32 2.02
N ASN A 141 -14.07 32.02 2.93
CA ASN A 141 -13.89 33.47 3.14
C ASN A 141 -14.03 34.31 1.84
N GLY A 142 -14.98 33.95 0.96
CA GLY A 142 -15.20 34.65 -0.31
C GLY A 142 -14.21 34.28 -1.43
N ILE A 143 -13.34 33.34 -1.21
CA ILE A 143 -12.33 32.89 -2.18
C ILE A 143 -12.59 31.43 -2.59
N ASN A 144 -12.57 31.16 -3.89
CA ASN A 144 -12.67 29.81 -4.43
C ASN A 144 -11.29 29.18 -4.49
N TYR A 145 -11.07 28.14 -3.66
CA TYR A 145 -9.82 27.37 -3.58
C TYR A 145 -9.86 26.05 -4.34
N THR A 146 -10.98 25.64 -4.95
CA THR A 146 -11.08 24.34 -5.66
C THR A 146 -10.05 24.19 -6.78
N LYS A 147 -9.63 25.31 -7.40
CA LYS A 147 -8.58 25.33 -8.42
C LYS A 147 -7.20 24.83 -7.93
N TYR A 148 -6.96 24.82 -6.63
CA TYR A 148 -5.68 24.37 -6.04
C TYR A 148 -5.67 22.89 -5.70
N GLN A 149 -6.81 22.20 -5.75
CA GLN A 149 -6.88 20.76 -5.56
C GLN A 149 -6.21 20.00 -6.72
N GLY A 150 -6.03 20.64 -7.86
CA GLY A 150 -5.43 20.05 -9.06
C GLY A 150 -6.28 18.90 -9.60
N LYS A 151 -5.61 17.81 -9.98
CA LYS A 151 -6.25 16.59 -10.50
C LYS A 151 -6.66 15.58 -9.43
N TYR A 152 -6.34 15.84 -8.18
CA TYR A 152 -6.70 14.97 -7.06
C TYR A 152 -8.07 15.36 -6.51
N SER A 153 -8.92 14.36 -6.29
CA SER A 153 -10.20 14.59 -5.62
C SER A 153 -9.99 14.79 -4.11
N SER A 154 -10.91 15.51 -3.48
CA SER A 154 -10.92 15.66 -2.01
C SER A 154 -11.01 14.31 -1.32
N GLU A 155 -11.74 13.35 -1.93
CA GLU A 155 -11.91 12.00 -1.44
C GLU A 155 -10.58 11.23 -1.34
N SER A 156 -9.70 11.32 -2.34
CA SER A 156 -8.43 10.60 -2.35
C SER A 156 -7.33 11.27 -1.52
N SER A 157 -7.47 12.56 -1.21
CA SER A 157 -6.37 13.35 -0.62
C SER A 157 -6.55 13.68 0.85
N TRP A 158 -7.79 13.84 1.34
CA TRP A 158 -8.04 14.43 2.66
C TRP A 158 -8.98 13.63 3.55
N THR A 159 -9.94 12.94 2.98
CA THR A 159 -11.05 12.35 3.74
C THR A 159 -10.72 11.03 4.42
N ALA A 160 -9.80 10.26 3.87
CA ALA A 160 -9.28 9.06 4.54
C ALA A 160 -8.59 9.41 5.87
N SER A 161 -7.88 10.56 5.92
CA SER A 161 -7.23 11.01 7.17
C SER A 161 -8.20 11.61 8.17
N ALA A 162 -9.31 12.21 7.75
CA ALA A 162 -10.31 12.76 8.66
C ALA A 162 -11.06 11.68 9.43
N ARG A 163 -11.38 10.54 8.80
CA ARG A 163 -12.02 9.40 9.48
C ARG A 163 -11.10 8.63 10.43
N ALA A 164 -9.80 8.67 10.19
CA ALA A 164 -8.83 8.02 11.08
C ALA A 164 -8.61 8.77 12.42
N THR A 165 -9.13 10.00 12.55
CA THR A 165 -8.99 10.84 13.75
C THR A 165 -10.26 10.92 14.60
N CYS A 166 -11.35 10.31 14.17
CA CYS A 166 -12.60 10.13 14.94
C CYS A 166 -12.67 8.71 15.50
#